data_535c634615b9cd135ca5e3c632c2c03a
#
_entry.id   535c634615b9cd135ca5e3c632c2c03a
#
_cell.length_a   1.000
_cell.length_b   1.000
_cell.length_c   1.000
_cell.angle_alpha   90.00
_cell.angle_beta   90.00
_cell.angle_gamma   90.00
#
_symmetry.space_group_name_H-M   'P 1'
#
loop_
_entity.id
_entity.type
_entity.pdbx_description
1 polymer ?
#
loop_
_entity_poly.entity_id
_entity_poly.type
_entity_poly.pdbx_seq_one_letter_code
_entity_poly.pdbx_strand_id
1 'polypeptide(L)'
;MFYIATFIIRFICELNKNNKNQVNCLVVDDTMIERCRGKKVELLSRQYNHVIGKTVKVFTNLALGWTDSINYVPLLSHLIASNKEKNLIQKSNTSNIDNRTTGAKRRLLACKKKPEVLISMCRKAMKAIPASYILMDSWFFSDFSCKKA
;
A
#
# COMPACT_ATOMS: atom_id res chain seq x y z
N MET A 1 -9.65 -9.68 5.90
CA MET A 1 -8.24 -10.01 5.64
C MET A 1 -7.31 -9.55 6.76
N PHE A 2 -7.27 -8.27 7.14
CA PHE A 2 -6.36 -7.74 8.17
C PHE A 2 -6.45 -8.48 9.53
N TYR A 3 -7.64 -8.75 10.05
CA TYR A 3 -7.82 -9.46 11.32
C TYR A 3 -7.32 -10.91 11.30
N ILE A 4 -7.52 -11.62 10.18
CA ILE A 4 -7.00 -12.98 10.02
C ILE A 4 -5.48 -12.96 9.99
N ALA A 5 -4.88 -12.04 9.22
CA ALA A 5 -3.43 -11.87 9.18
C ALA A 5 -2.85 -11.57 10.57
N THR A 6 -3.50 -10.68 11.33
CA THR A 6 -3.08 -10.34 12.71
C THR A 6 -3.11 -11.58 13.62
N PHE A 7 -4.14 -12.42 13.50
CA PHE A 7 -4.23 -13.66 14.27
C PHE A 7 -3.09 -14.63 13.91
N ILE A 8 -2.84 -14.84 12.60
CA ILE A 8 -1.76 -15.70 12.12
C ILE A 8 -0.40 -15.22 12.64
N ILE A 9 -0.11 -13.92 12.55
CA ILE A 9 1.16 -13.35 13.02
C ILE A 9 1.33 -13.56 14.51
N ARG A 10 0.30 -13.30 15.31
CA ARG A 10 0.36 -13.55 16.76
C ARG A 10 0.64 -15.00 17.08
N PHE A 11 0.01 -15.92 16.36
CA PHE A 11 0.24 -17.36 16.51
C PHE A 11 1.68 -17.73 16.15
N ILE A 12 2.24 -17.22 15.04
CA ILE A 12 3.63 -17.44 14.64
C ILE A 12 4.60 -16.88 15.72
N CYS A 13 4.34 -15.66 16.21
CA CYS A 13 5.18 -15.06 17.24
C CYS A 13 5.13 -15.85 18.55
N GLU A 14 3.98 -16.44 18.89
CA GLU A 14 3.82 -17.29 20.07
C GLU A 14 4.64 -18.58 19.95
N LEU A 15 4.60 -19.25 18.80
CA LEU A 15 5.39 -20.45 18.53
C LEU A 15 6.90 -20.18 18.59
N ASN A 16 7.31 -18.98 18.21
CA ASN A 16 8.72 -18.61 18.10
C ASN A 16 9.27 -17.78 19.27
N LYS A 17 8.56 -17.70 20.39
CA LYS A 17 8.96 -16.92 21.58
C LYS A 17 10.38 -17.20 22.09
N ASN A 18 10.86 -18.42 21.92
CA ASN A 18 12.17 -18.85 22.39
C ASN A 18 13.30 -18.53 21.41
N ASN A 19 13.00 -18.08 20.19
CA ASN A 19 14.00 -17.74 19.20
C ASN A 19 14.42 -16.26 19.32
N LYS A 20 15.50 -16.02 20.09
CA LYS A 20 16.03 -14.66 20.34
C LYS A 20 16.58 -13.95 19.09
N ASN A 21 16.82 -14.66 18.01
CA ASN A 21 17.39 -14.10 16.77
C ASN A 21 16.32 -13.72 15.75
N GLN A 22 15.05 -13.88 16.08
CA GLN A 22 13.96 -13.56 15.16
C GLN A 22 13.72 -12.06 15.11
N VAL A 23 13.77 -11.50 13.92
CA VAL A 23 13.52 -10.07 13.66
C VAL A 23 12.21 -9.91 12.92
N ASN A 24 11.26 -9.22 13.53
CA ASN A 24 9.96 -8.94 12.95
C ASN A 24 9.98 -7.61 12.19
N CYS A 25 9.65 -7.65 10.92
CA CYS A 25 9.68 -6.49 10.03
C CYS A 25 8.33 -6.27 9.34
N LEU A 26 7.98 -5.00 9.13
CA LEU A 26 7.00 -4.62 8.11
C LEU A 26 7.72 -4.48 6.77
N VAL A 27 7.13 -4.99 5.71
CA VAL A 27 7.66 -4.88 4.34
C VAL A 27 6.68 -4.09 3.50
N VAL A 28 7.18 -3.07 2.85
CA VAL A 28 6.42 -2.19 1.96
C VAL A 28 6.91 -2.35 0.55
N ASP A 29 5.98 -2.54 -0.38
CA ASP A 29 6.26 -2.57 -1.81
C ASP A 29 5.14 -1.94 -2.61
N ASP A 30 5.45 -1.42 -3.80
CA ASP A 30 4.45 -0.98 -4.75
C ASP A 30 4.64 -1.66 -6.12
N THR A 31 3.55 -2.14 -6.66
CA THR A 31 3.54 -2.88 -7.92
C THR A 31 2.66 -2.17 -8.94
N MET A 32 3.19 -1.99 -10.14
CA MET A 32 2.44 -1.46 -11.29
C MET A 32 1.77 -2.61 -12.05
N ILE A 33 0.44 -2.57 -12.14
CA ILE A 33 -0.37 -3.54 -12.89
C ILE A 33 -0.86 -2.86 -14.17
N GLU A 34 -0.27 -3.22 -15.31
CA GLU A 34 -0.60 -2.62 -16.60
C GLU A 34 -1.98 -3.01 -17.12
N ARG A 35 -2.72 -2.02 -17.65
CA ARG A 35 -4.03 -2.18 -18.27
C ARG A 35 -4.14 -1.31 -19.52
N CYS A 36 -3.40 -1.67 -20.57
CA CYS A 36 -3.27 -0.88 -21.81
C CYS A 36 -4.60 -0.62 -22.52
N ARG A 37 -5.54 -1.58 -22.51
CA ARG A 37 -6.84 -1.49 -23.19
C ARG A 37 -7.94 -0.79 -22.38
N GLY A 38 -7.71 -0.43 -21.13
CA GLY A 38 -8.69 0.23 -20.27
C GLY A 38 -9.05 1.62 -20.80
N LYS A 39 -10.34 1.86 -21.14
CA LYS A 39 -10.84 3.16 -21.65
C LYS A 39 -11.69 3.91 -20.60
N LYS A 40 -12.47 3.21 -19.80
CA LYS A 40 -13.39 3.77 -18.79
C LYS A 40 -13.27 3.01 -17.50
N VAL A 41 -12.11 3.14 -16.83
CA VAL A 41 -11.82 2.40 -15.59
C VAL A 41 -11.36 3.38 -14.52
N GLU A 42 -12.07 3.40 -13.39
CA GLU A 42 -11.71 4.19 -12.21
C GLU A 42 -10.33 3.79 -11.67
N LEU A 43 -9.63 4.75 -11.09
CA LEU A 43 -8.31 4.58 -10.46
C LEU A 43 -7.19 4.16 -11.42
N LEU A 44 -7.50 3.88 -12.68
CA LEU A 44 -6.51 3.67 -13.72
C LEU A 44 -5.86 5.01 -14.08
N SER A 45 -4.54 5.09 -14.01
CA SER A 45 -3.81 6.34 -14.25
C SER A 45 -2.63 6.14 -15.18
N ARG A 46 -2.24 7.23 -15.88
CA ARG A 46 -1.01 7.28 -16.66
C ARG A 46 0.15 7.56 -15.73
N GLN A 47 1.11 6.65 -15.70
CA GLN A 47 2.33 6.78 -14.91
C GLN A 47 3.54 6.44 -15.77
N TYR A 48 4.67 7.08 -15.47
CA TYR A 48 5.92 6.78 -16.14
C TYR A 48 6.52 5.50 -15.55
N ASN A 49 6.77 4.52 -16.41
CA ASN A 49 7.45 3.30 -16.02
C ASN A 49 8.93 3.44 -16.37
N HIS A 50 9.78 3.53 -15.34
CA HIS A 50 11.22 3.74 -15.49
C HIS A 50 11.94 2.55 -16.13
N VAL A 51 11.39 1.34 -16.01
CA VAL A 51 11.98 0.12 -16.60
C VAL A 51 11.90 0.12 -18.12
N ILE A 52 10.75 0.55 -18.66
CA ILE A 52 10.53 0.58 -20.12
C ILE A 52 10.66 1.97 -20.73
N GLY A 53 10.93 3.00 -19.91
CA GLY A 53 11.12 4.38 -20.37
C GLY A 53 9.89 5.05 -21.00
N LYS A 54 8.66 4.59 -20.69
CA LYS A 54 7.42 5.06 -21.32
C LYS A 54 6.32 5.32 -20.31
N THR A 55 5.37 6.18 -20.69
CA THR A 55 4.13 6.38 -19.94
C THR A 55 3.13 5.29 -20.28
N VAL A 56 2.68 4.55 -19.27
CA VAL A 56 1.74 3.43 -19.38
C VAL A 56 0.50 3.67 -18.54
N LYS A 57 -0.58 2.96 -18.86
CA LYS A 57 -1.81 2.93 -18.05
C LYS A 57 -1.70 1.82 -17.03
N VAL A 58 -1.67 2.19 -15.75
CA VAL A 58 -1.45 1.25 -14.65
C VAL A 58 -2.41 1.48 -13.48
N PHE A 59 -2.66 0.41 -12.75
CA PHE A 59 -3.02 0.47 -11.36
C PHE A 59 -1.74 0.33 -10.54
N THR A 60 -1.50 1.23 -9.60
CA THR A 60 -0.43 1.08 -8.63
C THR A 60 -1.01 0.46 -7.36
N ASN A 61 -0.53 -0.71 -7.00
CA ASN A 61 -0.90 -1.39 -5.78
C ASN A 61 0.18 -1.18 -4.73
N LEU A 62 -0.13 -0.43 -3.67
CA LEU A 62 0.72 -0.28 -2.51
C LEU A 62 0.39 -1.39 -1.51
N ALA A 63 1.35 -2.24 -1.22
CA ALA A 63 1.20 -3.39 -0.34
C ALA A 63 2.03 -3.23 0.93
N LEU A 64 1.49 -3.71 2.04
CA LEU A 64 2.16 -3.83 3.33
C LEU A 64 2.03 -5.26 3.80
N GLY A 65 3.15 -5.91 4.06
CA GLY A 65 3.25 -7.23 4.65
C GLY A 65 4.02 -7.22 5.95
N TRP A 66 4.06 -8.37 6.60
CA TRP A 66 4.88 -8.66 7.77
C TRP A 66 5.75 -9.89 7.49
N THR A 67 6.95 -9.88 8.00
CA THR A 67 7.87 -11.03 7.92
C THR A 67 8.66 -11.19 9.21
N ASP A 68 9.01 -12.43 9.50
CA ASP A 68 9.94 -12.82 10.55
C ASP A 68 11.24 -13.42 9.98
N SER A 69 11.54 -13.12 8.72
CA SER A 69 12.62 -13.65 7.90
C SER A 69 12.38 -15.06 7.33
N ILE A 70 11.44 -15.82 7.86
CA ILE A 70 11.05 -17.16 7.40
C ILE A 70 9.68 -17.12 6.74
N ASN A 71 8.72 -16.47 7.41
CA ASN A 71 7.34 -16.37 6.99
C ASN A 71 7.04 -14.98 6.41
N TYR A 72 6.14 -14.91 5.44
CA TYR A 72 5.60 -13.66 4.93
C TYR A 72 4.08 -13.67 5.00
N VAL A 73 3.50 -12.66 5.64
CA VAL A 73 2.06 -12.51 5.79
C VAL A 73 1.61 -11.17 5.22
N PRO A 74 0.81 -11.14 4.15
CA PRO A 74 0.26 -9.90 3.60
C PRO A 74 -0.77 -9.30 4.57
N LEU A 75 -0.66 -8.00 4.87
CA LEU A 75 -1.50 -7.29 5.83
C LEU A 75 -2.56 -6.41 5.17
N LEU A 76 -2.10 -5.46 4.39
CA LEU A 76 -2.91 -4.42 3.79
C LEU A 76 -2.47 -4.20 2.34
N SER A 77 -3.43 -3.85 1.50
CA SER A 77 -3.19 -3.48 0.11
C SER A 77 -4.16 -2.38 -0.29
N HIS A 78 -3.64 -1.34 -0.95
CA HIS A 78 -4.42 -0.22 -1.46
C HIS A 78 -4.02 0.12 -2.90
N LEU A 79 -5.02 0.31 -3.75
CA LEU A 79 -4.79 0.91 -5.05
C LEU A 79 -4.55 2.42 -4.88
N ILE A 80 -3.48 2.91 -5.48
CA ILE A 80 -3.12 4.33 -5.52
C ILE A 80 -3.31 4.82 -6.95
N ALA A 81 -4.01 5.93 -7.09
CA ALA A 81 -4.21 6.62 -8.35
C ALA A 81 -3.44 7.95 -8.34
N SER A 82 -3.27 8.54 -9.52
CA SER A 82 -2.69 9.88 -9.60
C SER A 82 -3.62 10.90 -8.94
N ASN A 83 -3.06 11.79 -8.12
CA ASN A 83 -3.77 12.96 -7.59
C ASN A 83 -3.95 14.06 -8.63
N LYS A 84 -3.28 13.97 -9.78
CA LYS A 84 -3.45 14.88 -10.92
C LYS A 84 -4.55 14.34 -11.84
N GLU A 85 -5.67 15.04 -11.94
CA GLU A 85 -6.81 14.64 -12.77
C GLU A 85 -6.46 14.32 -14.21
N LYS A 86 -5.52 15.08 -14.81
CA LYS A 86 -5.05 14.87 -16.20
C LYS A 86 -4.44 13.48 -16.44
N ASN A 87 -3.95 12.84 -15.40
CA ASN A 87 -3.35 11.52 -15.48
C ASN A 87 -4.37 10.39 -15.28
N LEU A 88 -5.55 10.68 -14.74
CA LEU A 88 -6.61 9.68 -14.58
C LEU A 88 -7.23 9.34 -15.94
N ILE A 89 -7.53 8.08 -16.16
CA ILE A 89 -8.27 7.64 -17.34
C ILE A 89 -9.75 7.96 -17.18
N GLN A 90 -10.26 7.82 -15.96
CA GLN A 90 -11.62 8.21 -15.59
C GLN A 90 -11.61 8.76 -14.17
N LYS A 91 -12.30 9.90 -13.97
CA LYS A 91 -12.53 10.44 -12.63
C LYS A 91 -13.42 9.47 -11.84
N SER A 92 -13.09 9.31 -10.56
CA SER A 92 -13.95 8.55 -9.65
C SER A 92 -15.28 9.29 -9.46
N ASN A 93 -16.36 8.63 -9.80
CA ASN A 93 -17.69 9.19 -9.56
C ASN A 93 -18.11 8.91 -8.11
N THR A 94 -17.82 9.86 -7.23
CA THR A 94 -18.16 9.75 -5.79
C THR A 94 -19.48 10.44 -5.44
N SER A 95 -20.10 11.17 -6.37
CA SER A 95 -21.28 12.02 -6.10
C SER A 95 -22.52 11.24 -5.66
N ASN A 96 -22.64 9.97 -6.07
CA ASN A 96 -23.81 9.13 -5.76
C ASN A 96 -23.49 7.97 -4.81
N ILE A 97 -22.34 7.99 -4.14
CA ILE A 97 -21.91 6.89 -3.26
C ILE A 97 -21.93 7.39 -1.81
N ASP A 98 -22.59 6.66 -0.93
CA ASP A 98 -22.54 6.95 0.51
C ASP A 98 -21.07 6.90 1.01
N ASN A 99 -20.58 8.04 1.51
CA ASN A 99 -19.22 8.22 1.98
C ASN A 99 -18.85 7.32 3.18
N ARG A 100 -19.84 6.71 3.83
CA ARG A 100 -19.63 5.74 4.92
C ARG A 100 -19.21 4.37 4.42
N THR A 101 -19.49 4.05 3.15
CA THR A 101 -19.16 2.75 2.56
C THR A 101 -17.66 2.54 2.42
N THR A 102 -17.25 1.29 2.50
CA THR A 102 -15.83 0.88 2.31
C THR A 102 -15.33 1.25 0.92
N GLY A 103 -16.20 1.17 -0.09
CA GLY A 103 -15.87 1.54 -1.47
C GLY A 103 -15.57 3.02 -1.63
N ALA A 104 -16.39 3.90 -1.03
CA ALA A 104 -16.14 5.34 -1.04
C ALA A 104 -14.83 5.69 -0.33
N LYS A 105 -14.62 5.14 0.88
CA LYS A 105 -13.38 5.34 1.65
C LYS A 105 -12.12 4.92 0.88
N ARG A 106 -12.18 3.79 0.15
CA ARG A 106 -11.06 3.31 -0.69
C ARG A 106 -10.79 4.25 -1.86
N ARG A 107 -11.81 4.80 -2.51
CA ARG A 107 -11.66 5.78 -3.61
C ARG A 107 -11.01 7.07 -3.13
N LEU A 108 -11.46 7.59 -2.00
CA LEU A 108 -10.87 8.78 -1.37
C LEU A 108 -9.40 8.54 -0.99
N LEU A 109 -9.10 7.37 -0.44
CA LEU A 109 -7.75 7.00 -0.06
C LEU A 109 -6.83 6.85 -1.27
N ALA A 110 -7.34 6.30 -2.37
CA ALA A 110 -6.57 6.08 -3.60
C ALA A 110 -6.04 7.38 -4.23
N CYS A 111 -6.74 8.50 -4.03
CA CYS A 111 -6.33 9.81 -4.56
C CYS A 111 -5.41 10.60 -3.63
N LYS A 112 -5.07 10.07 -2.45
CA LYS A 112 -4.10 10.68 -1.54
C LYS A 112 -2.67 10.42 -2.01
N LYS A 113 -1.74 11.22 -1.48
CA LYS A 113 -0.31 11.02 -1.74
C LYS A 113 0.14 9.66 -1.18
N LYS A 114 0.95 8.93 -1.93
CA LYS A 114 1.47 7.60 -1.56
C LYS A 114 2.07 7.57 -0.13
N PRO A 115 2.91 8.55 0.29
CA PRO A 115 3.46 8.55 1.66
C PRO A 115 2.40 8.67 2.75
N GLU A 116 1.34 9.44 2.53
CA GLU A 116 0.25 9.59 3.52
C GLU A 116 -0.50 8.27 3.72
N VAL A 117 -0.76 7.56 2.62
CA VAL A 117 -1.40 6.24 2.66
C VAL A 117 -0.52 5.25 3.39
N LEU A 118 0.79 5.23 3.05
CA LEU A 118 1.77 4.36 3.68
C LEU A 118 1.85 4.57 5.19
N ILE A 119 1.97 5.81 5.64
CA ILE A 119 1.99 6.15 7.07
C ILE A 119 0.73 5.63 7.77
N SER A 120 -0.43 5.80 7.15
CA SER A 120 -1.70 5.30 7.69
C SER A 120 -1.72 3.78 7.82
N MET A 121 -1.19 3.06 6.80
CA MET A 121 -1.08 1.61 6.81
C MET A 121 -0.15 1.12 7.91
N CYS A 122 1.04 1.71 8.01
CA CYS A 122 2.04 1.37 9.04
C CYS A 122 1.49 1.61 10.45
N ARG A 123 0.89 2.77 10.71
CA ARG A 123 0.27 3.08 12.02
C ARG A 123 -0.81 2.07 12.41
N LYS A 124 -1.61 1.62 11.44
CA LYS A 124 -2.62 0.59 11.69
C LYS A 124 -1.99 -0.76 12.00
N ALA A 125 -0.97 -1.16 11.27
CA ALA A 125 -0.27 -2.42 11.47
C ALA A 125 0.45 -2.45 12.82
N MET A 126 1.24 -1.42 13.16
CA MET A 126 2.03 -1.35 14.39
C MET A 126 1.20 -1.35 15.67
N LYS A 127 -0.09 -0.96 15.60
CA LYS A 127 -1.02 -1.08 16.75
C LYS A 127 -1.46 -2.52 17.01
N ALA A 128 -1.36 -3.41 16.03
CA ALA A 128 -1.96 -4.73 16.08
C ALA A 128 -0.92 -5.86 16.16
N ILE A 129 0.28 -5.64 15.63
CA ILE A 129 1.32 -6.65 15.46
C ILE A 129 2.69 -6.12 15.88
N PRO A 130 3.59 -6.98 16.38
CA PRO A 130 4.96 -6.62 16.70
C PRO A 130 5.75 -6.42 15.39
N ALA A 131 6.49 -5.31 15.29
CA ALA A 131 7.46 -5.07 14.23
C ALA A 131 8.54 -4.13 14.76
N SER A 132 9.80 -4.52 14.60
CA SER A 132 10.96 -3.75 15.05
C SER A 132 11.50 -2.84 13.94
N TYR A 133 11.27 -3.21 12.69
CA TYR A 133 11.78 -2.49 11.52
C TYR A 133 10.71 -2.37 10.44
N ILE A 134 10.90 -1.39 9.56
CA ILE A 134 10.15 -1.25 8.31
C ILE A 134 11.14 -1.32 7.16
N LEU A 135 10.95 -2.30 6.29
CA LEU A 135 11.73 -2.50 5.07
C LEU A 135 10.96 -1.90 3.89
N MET A 136 11.58 -1.02 3.14
CA MET A 136 11.00 -0.39 1.96
C MET A 136 12.09 -0.04 0.96
N ASP A 137 11.73 0.09 -0.32
CA ASP A 137 12.65 0.56 -1.34
C ASP A 137 13.06 2.02 -1.09
N SER A 138 14.27 2.40 -1.52
CA SER A 138 14.86 3.73 -1.40
C SER A 138 13.98 4.84 -2.01
N TRP A 139 13.19 4.53 -3.02
CA TRP A 139 12.21 5.45 -3.63
C TRP A 139 11.21 6.04 -2.64
N PHE A 140 10.87 5.30 -1.60
CA PHE A 140 9.98 5.81 -0.56
C PHE A 140 10.64 6.83 0.35
N PHE A 141 11.97 6.82 0.47
CA PHE A 141 12.71 7.76 1.33
C PHE A 141 12.77 9.17 0.76
N SER A 142 12.84 9.34 -0.56
CA SER A 142 12.87 10.67 -1.20
C SER A 142 11.63 11.50 -0.86
N ASP A 143 10.49 10.84 -0.70
CA ASP A 143 9.22 11.47 -0.34
C ASP A 143 9.11 11.79 1.17
N PHE A 144 9.88 11.11 2.03
CA PHE A 144 9.87 11.34 3.48
C PHE A 144 10.85 12.43 3.93
N SER A 145 11.95 12.66 3.18
CA SER A 145 13.00 13.62 3.55
C SER A 145 12.58 15.08 3.36
N CYS A 146 11.53 15.39 2.61
CA CYS A 146 11.07 16.75 2.32
C CYS A 146 10.20 17.39 3.40
N LYS A 147 10.03 16.78 4.57
CA LYS A 147 9.32 17.40 5.70
C LYS A 147 10.18 17.41 6.95
N LYS A 148 11.29 18.13 6.91
CA LYS A 148 11.78 18.80 8.11
C LYS A 148 10.86 20.02 8.34
N ALA A 149 10.20 20.00 9.50
CA ALA A 149 9.42 21.08 10.04
C ALA A 149 10.21 22.38 10.08
#